data_fe3ba89375d08c8952dbc812e42eb1d4
#
_entry.id   fe3ba89375d08c8952dbc812e42eb1d4
#
_cell.length_a   1.000
_cell.length_b   1.000
_cell.length_c   1.000
_cell.angle_alpha   90.00
_cell.angle_beta   90.00
_cell.angle_gamma   90.00
#
_symmetry.space_group_name_H-M   'P 1'
#
loop_
_entity.id
_entity.type
_entity.pdbx_description
1 polymer ?
#
loop_
_entity_poly.entity_id
_entity_poly.type
_entity_poly.pdbx_seq_one_letter_code
_entity_poly.pdbx_strand_id
1 'polypeptide(L)'
;AITLTLQSDWLDLNNNQSLASVISPAWQAKNSLQPPTTVLNWHGVSASSQKNTAAFLEALEQGLTWQIAISTAETNYQVSSSPVATQKVANQFRICRQQLLPQPFSYLRRLDLRFASNSSHLLASHEQDLYAVYRYLQADPSIKEILIDGHADASGDHLTNLLLSKERADKVMSRLIELGVPISMIQVRHHGNRAPIASNNDVTGRELNRRVSLRLVKSAMNKMAY
;
A
#
# COMPACT_ATOMS: atom_id res chain seq x y z
N ALA A 1 8.37 8.82 6.73
CA ALA A 1 8.94 7.48 6.88
C ALA A 1 8.50 6.89 8.23
N ILE A 2 8.36 5.56 8.31
CA ILE A 2 8.13 4.84 9.58
C ILE A 2 9.52 4.51 10.16
N THR A 3 9.67 4.74 11.45
CA THR A 3 10.89 4.37 12.18
C THR A 3 10.52 3.36 13.26
N LEU A 4 11.22 2.24 13.32
CA LEU A 4 11.19 1.32 14.45
C LEU A 4 12.19 1.83 15.48
N THR A 5 11.74 2.05 16.72
CA THR A 5 12.57 2.56 17.80
C THR A 5 12.44 1.68 19.04
N LEU A 6 13.56 1.32 19.64
CA LEU A 6 13.67 0.74 20.98
C LEU A 6 14.29 1.79 21.88
N GLN A 7 13.67 2.07 23.01
CA GLN A 7 14.22 2.94 24.05
C GLN A 7 14.42 2.13 25.32
N SER A 8 15.54 2.34 25.99
CA SER A 8 15.92 1.65 27.21
C SER A 8 16.36 2.68 28.25
N ASP A 9 15.82 2.56 29.48
CA ASP A 9 16.20 3.45 30.59
C ASP A 9 17.45 2.94 31.35
N TRP A 10 17.95 1.74 31.01
CA TRP A 10 19.03 1.06 31.74
C TRP A 10 20.22 0.63 30.84
N LEU A 11 20.09 0.76 29.53
CA LEU A 11 21.15 0.50 28.56
C LEU A 11 21.52 1.81 27.84
N ASP A 12 22.79 2.19 27.95
CA ASP A 12 23.39 3.29 27.18
C ASP A 12 24.48 2.69 26.27
N LEU A 13 24.17 2.62 24.97
CA LEU A 13 25.05 2.00 23.99
C LEU A 13 25.31 2.97 22.84
N ASN A 14 26.57 3.29 22.62
CA ASN A 14 26.99 4.10 21.48
C ASN A 14 27.69 3.23 20.44
N ASN A 15 27.38 3.43 19.17
CA ASN A 15 27.95 2.69 18.02
C ASN A 15 27.76 1.17 18.09
N ASN A 16 26.74 0.71 18.79
CA ASN A 16 26.37 -0.70 18.84
C ASN A 16 25.21 -1.00 17.89
N GLN A 17 25.04 -2.27 17.56
CA GLN A 17 23.97 -2.76 16.69
C GLN A 17 23.21 -3.89 17.37
N SER A 18 21.91 -3.91 17.19
CA SER A 18 21.03 -4.98 17.66
C SER A 18 20.21 -5.51 16.52
N LEU A 19 19.93 -6.82 16.54
CA LEU A 19 19.09 -7.46 15.54
C LEU A 19 17.65 -7.54 16.03
N ALA A 20 16.75 -6.87 15.35
CA ALA A 20 15.32 -7.05 15.54
C ALA A 20 14.79 -8.09 14.55
N SER A 21 13.95 -9.00 15.03
CA SER A 21 13.29 -10.05 14.26
C SER A 21 11.83 -10.19 14.67
N VAL A 22 11.03 -10.74 13.78
CA VAL A 22 9.65 -11.13 14.09
C VAL A 22 9.63 -12.61 14.47
N ILE A 23 8.94 -12.95 15.55
CA ILE A 23 8.75 -14.32 16.00
C ILE A 23 7.27 -14.64 16.16
N SER A 24 6.90 -15.90 15.94
CA SER A 24 5.56 -16.39 16.27
C SER A 24 5.43 -16.58 17.78
N PRO A 25 4.32 -16.16 18.41
CA PRO A 25 4.01 -16.51 19.79
C PRO A 25 3.97 -18.03 19.98
N ALA A 26 4.20 -18.51 21.20
CA ALA A 26 4.31 -19.94 21.50
C ALA A 26 3.05 -20.76 21.16
N TRP A 27 1.89 -20.12 21.10
CA TRP A 27 0.60 -20.77 20.77
C TRP A 27 0.26 -20.74 19.27
N GLN A 28 1.07 -20.11 18.43
CA GLN A 28 0.85 -20.02 17.00
C GLN A 28 1.81 -20.93 16.24
N ALA A 29 1.31 -21.69 15.27
CA ALA A 29 2.15 -22.53 14.42
C ALA A 29 3.23 -21.70 13.72
N LYS A 30 4.46 -22.22 13.68
CA LYS A 30 5.57 -21.57 12.99
C LYS A 30 5.26 -21.47 11.51
N ASN A 31 5.19 -20.25 10.99
CA ASN A 31 5.15 -20.03 9.55
C ASN A 31 6.50 -20.38 8.93
N SER A 32 6.47 -21.11 7.81
CA SER A 32 7.67 -21.56 7.07
C SER A 32 8.42 -20.44 6.33
N LEU A 33 7.88 -19.23 6.31
CA LEU A 33 8.51 -18.04 5.71
C LEU A 33 9.58 -17.48 6.66
N GLN A 34 10.72 -17.06 6.09
CA GLN A 34 11.75 -16.38 6.87
C GLN A 34 11.16 -15.10 7.48
N PRO A 35 11.25 -14.93 8.81
CA PRO A 35 10.71 -13.74 9.46
C PRO A 35 11.48 -12.48 9.01
N PRO A 36 10.81 -11.33 8.88
CA PRO A 36 11.49 -10.09 8.60
C PRO A 36 12.47 -9.75 9.73
N THR A 37 13.67 -9.30 9.34
CA THR A 37 14.71 -8.85 10.25
C THR A 37 15.16 -7.44 9.89
N THR A 38 15.62 -6.68 10.88
CA THR A 38 16.26 -5.38 10.67
C THR A 38 17.31 -5.10 11.72
N VAL A 39 18.34 -4.34 11.34
CA VAL A 39 19.37 -3.90 12.27
C VAL A 39 18.95 -2.58 12.88
N LEU A 40 18.96 -2.48 14.20
CA LEU A 40 18.78 -1.27 14.97
C LEU A 40 20.16 -0.68 15.29
N ASN A 41 20.35 0.59 15.04
CA ASN A 41 21.59 1.31 15.39
C ASN A 41 21.35 2.10 16.67
N TRP A 42 22.24 1.92 17.65
CA TRP A 42 22.18 2.57 18.94
C TRP A 42 22.83 3.96 18.93
N HIS A 43 22.14 4.90 19.58
CA HIS A 43 22.61 6.23 19.91
C HIS A 43 22.18 6.53 21.35
N GLY A 44 23.10 6.33 22.30
CA GLY A 44 22.80 6.44 23.73
C GLY A 44 21.78 5.38 24.15
N VAL A 45 20.70 5.80 24.77
CA VAL A 45 19.60 4.96 25.30
C VAL A 45 18.57 4.55 24.24
N SER A 46 18.76 4.92 22.98
CA SER A 46 17.80 4.67 21.92
C SER A 46 18.44 3.96 20.72
N ALA A 47 17.78 2.93 20.22
CA ALA A 47 18.15 2.25 18.98
C ALA A 47 17.03 2.39 17.94
N SER A 48 17.40 2.64 16.68
CA SER A 48 16.41 2.86 15.65
C SER A 48 16.77 2.26 14.29
N SER A 49 15.75 2.00 13.46
CA SER A 49 15.88 1.60 12.06
C SER A 49 14.72 2.12 11.23
N GLN A 50 14.98 2.41 9.97
CA GLN A 50 13.96 2.74 8.97
C GLN A 50 13.81 1.63 7.92
N LYS A 51 14.60 0.55 8.02
CA LYS A 51 14.56 -0.58 7.09
C LYS A 51 13.52 -1.61 7.54
N ASN A 52 12.82 -2.20 6.58
CA ASN A 52 11.80 -3.27 6.78
C ASN A 52 10.65 -2.92 7.75
N THR A 53 10.48 -1.65 8.11
CA THR A 53 9.51 -1.22 9.14
C THR A 53 8.06 -1.55 8.78
N ALA A 54 7.73 -1.59 7.49
CA ALA A 54 6.39 -1.99 7.02
C ALA A 54 6.10 -3.46 7.36
N ALA A 55 7.06 -4.35 7.12
CA ALA A 55 6.93 -5.78 7.44
C ALA A 55 6.80 -6.04 8.95
N PHE A 56 7.49 -5.25 9.79
CA PHE A 56 7.34 -5.30 11.24
C PHE A 56 5.94 -4.85 11.70
N LEU A 57 5.38 -3.81 11.08
CA LEU A 57 4.02 -3.36 11.38
C LEU A 57 2.98 -4.40 10.95
N GLU A 58 3.12 -4.98 9.75
CA GLU A 58 2.25 -6.05 9.25
C GLU A 58 2.29 -7.28 10.17
N ALA A 59 3.46 -7.61 10.70
CA ALA A 59 3.61 -8.69 11.67
C ALA A 59 2.81 -8.44 12.97
N LEU A 60 2.78 -7.23 13.49
CA LEU A 60 1.93 -6.88 14.64
C LEU A 60 0.44 -6.99 14.32
N GLU A 61 0.03 -6.63 13.09
CA GLU A 61 -1.35 -6.78 12.63
C GLU A 61 -1.77 -8.26 12.57
N GLN A 62 -0.81 -9.15 12.31
CA GLN A 62 -0.99 -10.62 12.34
C GLN A 62 -0.90 -11.23 13.74
N GLY A 63 -0.68 -10.41 14.77
CA GLY A 63 -0.53 -10.88 16.16
C GLY A 63 0.83 -11.53 16.45
N LEU A 64 1.84 -11.26 15.61
CA LEU A 64 3.21 -11.72 15.83
C LEU A 64 3.93 -10.82 16.83
N THR A 65 5.07 -11.31 17.33
CA THR A 65 5.86 -10.64 18.36
C THR A 65 7.18 -10.14 17.78
N TRP A 66 7.62 -8.98 18.20
CA TRP A 66 8.96 -8.49 17.90
C TRP A 66 9.93 -8.98 18.98
N GLN A 67 11.08 -9.44 18.55
CA GLN A 67 12.19 -9.84 19.40
C GLN A 67 13.45 -9.11 18.99
N ILE A 68 14.18 -8.58 19.95
CA ILE A 68 15.41 -7.82 19.74
C ILE A 68 16.52 -8.50 20.52
N ALA A 69 17.56 -8.93 19.81
CA ALA A 69 18.78 -9.45 20.39
C ALA A 69 19.81 -8.31 20.49
N ILE A 70 20.27 -8.05 21.70
CA ILE A 70 21.26 -7.01 22.02
C ILE A 70 22.48 -7.71 22.58
N SER A 71 23.63 -7.61 21.88
CA SER A 71 24.90 -8.17 22.33
C SER A 71 25.80 -7.05 22.81
N THR A 72 26.27 -7.14 24.02
CA THR A 72 27.31 -6.28 24.59
C THR A 72 28.58 -7.07 24.82
N ALA A 73 29.67 -6.42 25.20
CA ALA A 73 30.92 -7.11 25.52
C ALA A 73 30.80 -8.08 26.72
N GLU A 74 29.87 -7.82 27.63
CA GLU A 74 29.73 -8.56 28.89
C GLU A 74 28.50 -9.47 28.91
N THR A 75 27.45 -9.10 28.19
CA THR A 75 26.14 -9.78 28.35
C THR A 75 25.33 -9.74 27.04
N ASN A 76 24.53 -10.78 26.84
CA ASN A 76 23.52 -10.84 25.78
C ASN A 76 22.13 -10.70 26.37
N TYR A 77 21.38 -9.75 25.82
CA TYR A 77 19.97 -9.52 26.21
C TYR A 77 19.05 -9.92 25.08
N GLN A 78 17.88 -10.42 25.45
CA GLN A 78 16.81 -10.70 24.51
C GLN A 78 15.53 -10.05 25.03
N VAL A 79 15.02 -9.10 24.28
CA VAL A 79 13.82 -8.33 24.61
C VAL A 79 12.73 -8.68 23.62
N SER A 80 11.54 -8.98 24.11
CA SER A 80 10.39 -9.29 23.25
C SER A 80 9.22 -8.35 23.55
N SER A 81 8.50 -7.91 22.52
CA SER A 81 7.24 -7.20 22.72
C SER A 81 6.18 -8.17 23.24
N SER A 82 5.24 -7.67 24.06
CA SER A 82 4.07 -8.47 24.42
C SER A 82 3.21 -8.74 23.18
N PRO A 83 2.78 -9.97 22.92
CA PRO A 83 1.83 -10.25 21.84
C PRO A 83 0.39 -9.84 22.19
N VAL A 84 0.12 -9.49 23.45
CA VAL A 84 -1.20 -9.09 23.91
C VAL A 84 -1.56 -7.70 23.38
N ALA A 85 -2.71 -7.61 22.73
CA ALA A 85 -3.25 -6.38 22.12
C ALA A 85 -2.39 -5.75 21.00
N THR A 86 -1.38 -6.44 20.45
CA THR A 86 -0.55 -5.93 19.35
C THR A 86 -1.38 -5.55 18.12
N GLN A 87 -2.38 -6.36 17.76
CA GLN A 87 -3.31 -6.06 16.66
C GLN A 87 -4.07 -4.75 16.89
N LYS A 88 -4.52 -4.51 18.14
CA LYS A 88 -5.23 -3.26 18.47
C LYS A 88 -4.32 -2.04 18.29
N VAL A 89 -3.09 -2.11 18.77
CA VAL A 89 -2.11 -1.02 18.65
C VAL A 89 -1.73 -0.78 17.20
N ALA A 90 -1.45 -1.84 16.43
CA ALA A 90 -1.14 -1.75 15.01
C ALA A 90 -2.31 -1.15 14.21
N ASN A 91 -3.54 -1.55 14.49
CA ASN A 91 -4.74 -0.98 13.87
C ASN A 91 -4.92 0.50 14.22
N GLN A 92 -4.72 0.90 15.47
CA GLN A 92 -4.79 2.31 15.87
C GLN A 92 -3.74 3.16 15.16
N PHE A 93 -2.51 2.66 15.05
CA PHE A 93 -1.44 3.34 14.32
C PHE A 93 -1.79 3.47 12.83
N ARG A 94 -2.33 2.42 12.21
CA ARG A 94 -2.78 2.47 10.82
C ARG A 94 -3.89 3.50 10.60
N ILE A 95 -4.90 3.54 11.48
CA ILE A 95 -5.99 4.52 11.41
C ILE A 95 -5.43 5.94 11.53
N CYS A 96 -4.54 6.19 12.48
CA CYS A 96 -3.88 7.49 12.65
C CYS A 96 -3.14 7.90 11.36
N ARG A 97 -2.38 7.00 10.74
CA ARG A 97 -1.69 7.28 9.48
C ARG A 97 -2.66 7.56 8.32
N GLN A 98 -3.77 6.84 8.25
CA GLN A 98 -4.80 7.08 7.22
C GLN A 98 -5.45 8.46 7.36
N GLN A 99 -5.62 8.96 8.58
CA GLN A 99 -6.15 10.31 8.83
C GLN A 99 -5.20 11.42 8.38
N LEU A 100 -3.90 11.13 8.26
CA LEU A 100 -2.89 12.07 7.73
C LEU A 100 -2.77 12.05 6.20
N LEU A 101 -3.58 11.23 5.52
CA LEU A 101 -3.57 11.11 4.06
C LEU A 101 -4.52 12.11 3.40
N PRO A 102 -4.20 12.56 2.18
CA PRO A 102 -5.04 13.52 1.44
C PRO A 102 -6.48 13.04 1.23
N GLN A 103 -6.67 11.72 1.08
CA GLN A 103 -7.95 11.09 0.85
C GLN A 103 -8.09 9.76 1.60
N PRO A 104 -9.29 9.40 2.10
CA PRO A 104 -9.54 8.15 2.79
C PRO A 104 -9.59 6.95 1.81
N PHE A 105 -9.36 5.74 2.32
CA PHE A 105 -9.42 4.51 1.50
C PHE A 105 -10.78 4.30 0.83
N SER A 106 -11.87 4.65 1.49
CA SER A 106 -13.21 4.53 0.91
C SER A 106 -13.36 5.30 -0.42
N TYR A 107 -12.66 6.44 -0.56
CA TYR A 107 -12.58 7.21 -1.79
C TYR A 107 -11.61 6.57 -2.78
N LEU A 108 -10.38 6.24 -2.36
CA LEU A 108 -9.31 5.76 -3.23
C LEU A 108 -9.49 4.31 -3.68
N ARG A 109 -10.28 3.52 -2.95
CA ARG A 109 -10.53 2.10 -3.26
C ARG A 109 -11.00 1.90 -4.70
N ARG A 110 -11.81 2.84 -5.20
CA ARG A 110 -12.30 2.86 -6.58
C ARG A 110 -12.44 4.30 -7.05
N LEU A 111 -11.63 4.65 -8.04
CA LEU A 111 -11.64 5.94 -8.71
C LEU A 111 -12.07 5.77 -10.15
N ASP A 112 -12.94 6.64 -10.62
CA ASP A 112 -13.31 6.74 -12.03
C ASP A 112 -12.81 8.09 -12.58
N LEU A 113 -11.67 8.07 -13.29
CA LEU A 113 -11.06 9.21 -13.93
C LEU A 113 -11.73 9.45 -15.27
N ARG A 114 -12.45 10.57 -15.42
CA ARG A 114 -13.26 10.87 -16.63
C ARG A 114 -12.48 11.68 -17.64
N PHE A 115 -12.65 11.34 -18.92
CA PHE A 115 -11.95 11.98 -20.02
C PHE A 115 -12.89 12.74 -20.97
N ALA A 116 -12.37 13.80 -21.59
CA ALA A 116 -13.06 14.48 -22.67
C ALA A 116 -13.22 13.56 -23.89
N SER A 117 -14.13 13.90 -24.79
CA SER A 117 -14.32 13.17 -26.05
C SER A 117 -13.02 13.19 -26.85
N ASN A 118 -12.66 12.05 -27.41
CA ASN A 118 -11.45 11.87 -28.24
C ASN A 118 -10.16 12.36 -27.58
N SER A 119 -10.05 12.23 -26.24
CA SER A 119 -8.89 12.69 -25.47
C SER A 119 -8.44 11.63 -24.46
N SER A 120 -7.13 11.52 -24.27
CA SER A 120 -6.45 10.76 -23.24
C SER A 120 -5.68 11.67 -22.25
N HIS A 121 -5.91 12.99 -22.30
CA HIS A 121 -5.21 13.96 -21.46
C HIS A 121 -5.64 13.87 -20.00
N LEU A 122 -4.64 13.80 -19.08
CA LEU A 122 -4.88 13.82 -17.64
C LEU A 122 -5.19 15.24 -17.17
N LEU A 123 -6.29 15.41 -16.45
CA LEU A 123 -6.69 16.69 -15.84
C LEU A 123 -5.95 16.89 -14.50
N ALA A 124 -5.92 18.13 -14.02
CA ALA A 124 -5.32 18.46 -12.73
C ALA A 124 -5.97 17.69 -11.54
N SER A 125 -7.29 17.41 -11.62
CA SER A 125 -7.98 16.57 -10.66
C SER A 125 -7.48 15.13 -10.68
N HIS A 126 -7.21 14.56 -11.87
CA HIS A 126 -6.63 13.23 -11.99
C HIS A 126 -5.24 13.15 -11.36
N GLU A 127 -4.41 14.20 -11.55
CA GLU A 127 -3.09 14.29 -10.93
C GLU A 127 -3.16 14.27 -9.41
N GLN A 128 -4.12 15.00 -8.82
CA GLN A 128 -4.36 15.02 -7.38
C GLN A 128 -4.79 13.64 -6.86
N ASP A 129 -5.71 12.98 -7.56
CA ASP A 129 -6.19 11.64 -7.20
C ASP A 129 -5.08 10.58 -7.30
N LEU A 130 -4.29 10.60 -8.39
CA LEU A 130 -3.16 9.67 -8.58
C LEU A 130 -2.06 9.91 -7.53
N TYR A 131 -1.79 11.16 -7.18
CA TYR A 131 -0.87 11.46 -6.08
C TYR A 131 -1.40 10.97 -4.74
N ALA A 132 -2.70 11.11 -4.47
CA ALA A 132 -3.33 10.58 -3.26
C ALA A 132 -3.27 9.05 -3.20
N VAL A 133 -3.46 8.35 -4.34
CA VAL A 133 -3.24 6.90 -4.46
C VAL A 133 -1.80 6.53 -4.09
N TYR A 134 -0.81 7.19 -4.70
CA TYR A 134 0.60 6.97 -4.39
C TYR A 134 0.89 7.14 -2.88
N ARG A 135 0.43 8.25 -2.29
CA ARG A 135 0.59 8.51 -0.84
C ARG A 135 -0.05 7.43 0.02
N TYR A 136 -1.21 6.94 -0.41
CA TYR A 136 -1.90 5.85 0.28
C TYR A 136 -1.11 4.54 0.22
N LEU A 137 -0.57 4.17 -0.93
CA LEU A 137 0.26 2.97 -1.09
C LEU A 137 1.50 2.99 -0.18
N GLN A 138 2.12 4.17 -0.01
CA GLN A 138 3.24 4.34 0.92
C GLN A 138 2.83 4.16 2.39
N ALA A 139 1.56 4.39 2.70
CA ALA A 139 1.03 4.32 4.05
C ALA A 139 0.44 2.95 4.42
N ASP A 140 -0.07 2.20 3.45
CA ASP A 140 -0.79 0.95 3.66
C ASP A 140 -0.19 -0.18 2.79
N PRO A 141 0.77 -0.96 3.31
CA PRO A 141 1.41 -2.05 2.58
C PRO A 141 0.49 -3.26 2.32
N SER A 142 -0.72 -3.27 2.88
CA SER A 142 -1.70 -4.33 2.61
C SER A 142 -2.26 -4.29 1.18
N ILE A 143 -2.08 -3.16 0.47
CA ILE A 143 -2.45 -3.07 -0.94
C ILE A 143 -1.36 -3.76 -1.77
N LYS A 144 -1.76 -4.77 -2.54
CA LYS A 144 -0.83 -5.59 -3.32
C LYS A 144 -0.96 -5.37 -4.83
N GLU A 145 -2.10 -4.84 -5.26
CA GLU A 145 -2.38 -4.72 -6.69
C GLU A 145 -3.25 -3.48 -6.99
N ILE A 146 -3.00 -2.91 -8.16
CA ILE A 146 -3.76 -1.80 -8.74
C ILE A 146 -4.29 -2.28 -10.08
N LEU A 147 -5.61 -2.31 -10.22
CA LEU A 147 -6.26 -2.64 -11.48
C LEU A 147 -6.67 -1.35 -12.19
N ILE A 148 -6.26 -1.20 -13.43
CA ILE A 148 -6.54 -0.04 -14.29
C ILE A 148 -7.34 -0.52 -15.49
N ASP A 149 -8.61 -0.17 -15.55
CA ASP A 149 -9.54 -0.55 -16.61
C ASP A 149 -9.89 0.67 -17.47
N GLY A 150 -9.43 0.71 -18.72
CA GLY A 150 -9.73 1.80 -19.67
C GLY A 150 -11.03 1.55 -20.44
N HIS A 151 -11.83 2.62 -20.61
CA HIS A 151 -13.13 2.57 -21.29
C HIS A 151 -13.30 3.78 -22.24
N ALA A 152 -14.12 3.56 -23.26
CA ALA A 152 -14.60 4.59 -24.18
C ALA A 152 -16.13 4.60 -24.22
N ASP A 153 -16.72 5.66 -24.74
CA ASP A 153 -18.13 5.66 -25.11
C ASP A 153 -18.38 4.90 -26.43
N ALA A 154 -19.62 4.84 -26.90
CA ALA A 154 -19.96 4.15 -28.15
C ALA A 154 -19.87 5.07 -29.40
N SER A 155 -19.30 6.24 -29.30
CA SER A 155 -19.10 7.13 -30.45
C SER A 155 -17.91 6.64 -31.30
N GLY A 156 -18.08 6.56 -32.62
CA GLY A 156 -17.04 6.10 -33.56
C GLY A 156 -16.94 4.57 -33.66
N ASP A 157 -15.90 4.11 -34.33
CA ASP A 157 -15.67 2.68 -34.59
C ASP A 157 -15.06 1.96 -33.39
N HIS A 158 -15.21 0.63 -33.39
CA HIS A 158 -14.79 -0.22 -32.29
C HIS A 158 -13.26 -0.22 -32.08
N LEU A 159 -12.48 -0.23 -33.15
CA LEU A 159 -11.01 -0.29 -33.08
C LEU A 159 -10.45 1.02 -32.51
N THR A 160 -10.95 2.16 -32.98
CA THR A 160 -10.61 3.48 -32.45
C THR A 160 -10.92 3.58 -30.95
N ASN A 161 -12.10 3.12 -30.53
CA ASN A 161 -12.49 3.11 -29.11
C ASN A 161 -11.60 2.17 -28.28
N LEU A 162 -11.18 1.04 -28.83
CA LEU A 162 -10.25 0.13 -28.15
C LEU A 162 -8.88 0.80 -27.96
N LEU A 163 -8.34 1.43 -29.00
CA LEU A 163 -7.06 2.15 -28.94
C LEU A 163 -7.13 3.34 -27.97
N LEU A 164 -8.20 4.13 -28.01
CA LEU A 164 -8.37 5.27 -27.10
C LEU A 164 -8.49 4.82 -25.64
N SER A 165 -9.19 3.71 -25.37
CA SER A 165 -9.29 3.15 -24.03
C SER A 165 -7.94 2.66 -23.53
N LYS A 166 -7.12 2.07 -24.40
CA LYS A 166 -5.75 1.67 -24.10
C LYS A 166 -4.87 2.87 -23.78
N GLU A 167 -4.88 3.89 -24.62
CA GLU A 167 -4.09 5.10 -24.44
C GLU A 167 -4.39 5.80 -23.11
N ARG A 168 -5.67 5.91 -22.74
CA ARG A 168 -6.10 6.47 -21.43
C ARG A 168 -5.54 5.65 -20.26
N ALA A 169 -5.67 4.33 -20.33
CA ALA A 169 -5.18 3.45 -19.27
C ALA A 169 -3.64 3.50 -19.15
N ASP A 170 -2.93 3.52 -20.30
CA ASP A 170 -1.47 3.63 -20.33
C ASP A 170 -0.98 4.98 -19.76
N LYS A 171 -1.68 6.08 -20.01
CA LYS A 171 -1.37 7.40 -19.41
C LYS A 171 -1.48 7.36 -17.88
N VAL A 172 -2.55 6.75 -17.35
CA VAL A 172 -2.74 6.59 -15.90
C VAL A 172 -1.64 5.70 -15.30
N MET A 173 -1.33 4.57 -15.95
CA MET A 173 -0.23 3.68 -15.54
C MET A 173 1.12 4.42 -15.53
N SER A 174 1.47 5.08 -16.63
CA SER A 174 2.73 5.82 -16.75
C SER A 174 2.87 6.85 -15.64
N ARG A 175 1.78 7.57 -15.33
CA ARG A 175 1.79 8.56 -14.27
C ARG A 175 2.01 7.97 -12.88
N LEU A 176 1.42 6.82 -12.57
CA LEU A 176 1.67 6.11 -11.31
C LEU A 176 3.13 5.64 -11.20
N ILE A 177 3.70 5.15 -12.31
CA ILE A 177 5.12 4.74 -12.36
C ILE A 177 6.05 5.94 -12.13
N GLU A 178 5.78 7.08 -12.77
CA GLU A 178 6.53 8.33 -12.54
C GLU A 178 6.47 8.80 -11.08
N LEU A 179 5.35 8.59 -10.39
CA LEU A 179 5.20 8.86 -8.97
C LEU A 179 5.98 7.87 -8.08
N GLY A 180 6.46 6.75 -8.64
CA GLY A 180 7.24 5.75 -7.93
C GLY A 180 6.48 4.47 -7.56
N VAL A 181 5.32 4.21 -8.17
CA VAL A 181 4.60 2.94 -7.99
C VAL A 181 5.30 1.85 -8.80
N PRO A 182 5.65 0.70 -8.19
CA PRO A 182 6.25 -0.42 -8.91
C PRO A 182 5.32 -0.96 -9.99
N ILE A 183 5.83 -1.16 -11.21
CA ILE A 183 5.06 -1.71 -12.33
C ILE A 183 4.49 -3.10 -12.01
N SER A 184 5.16 -3.89 -11.18
CA SER A 184 4.71 -5.21 -10.74
C SER A 184 3.41 -5.19 -9.94
N MET A 185 3.02 -4.03 -9.40
CA MET A 185 1.75 -3.84 -8.70
C MET A 185 0.59 -3.47 -9.64
N ILE A 186 0.86 -3.16 -10.91
CA ILE A 186 -0.14 -2.57 -11.82
C ILE A 186 -0.56 -3.60 -12.86
N GLN A 187 -1.88 -3.83 -12.95
CA GLN A 187 -2.50 -4.55 -14.05
C GLN A 187 -3.37 -3.62 -14.88
N VAL A 188 -3.14 -3.60 -16.19
CA VAL A 188 -3.87 -2.76 -17.14
C VAL A 188 -4.74 -3.60 -18.05
N ARG A 189 -5.99 -3.16 -18.22
CA ARG A 189 -6.93 -3.74 -19.17
C ARG A 189 -7.62 -2.62 -19.96
N HIS A 190 -7.98 -2.91 -21.19
CA HIS A 190 -8.67 -1.96 -22.06
C HIS A 190 -9.90 -2.64 -22.69
N HIS A 191 -11.03 -1.98 -22.59
CA HIS A 191 -12.33 -2.55 -22.91
C HIS A 191 -13.00 -1.87 -24.12
N GLY A 192 -12.46 -0.74 -24.59
CA GLY A 192 -13.15 0.08 -25.59
C GLY A 192 -14.54 0.48 -25.08
N ASN A 193 -15.56 0.31 -25.91
CA ASN A 193 -16.95 0.59 -25.60
C ASN A 193 -17.77 -0.62 -25.08
N ARG A 194 -17.10 -1.75 -24.74
CA ARG A 194 -17.78 -3.02 -24.41
C ARG A 194 -18.38 -3.09 -23.01
N ALA A 195 -17.95 -2.20 -22.09
CA ALA A 195 -18.38 -2.23 -20.70
C ALA A 195 -18.91 -0.86 -20.24
N PRO A 196 -20.03 -0.39 -20.79
CA PRO A 196 -20.64 0.87 -20.40
C PRO A 196 -21.22 0.77 -18.98
N ILE A 197 -21.17 1.88 -18.23
CA ILE A 197 -21.84 2.02 -16.92
C ILE A 197 -23.09 2.91 -17.00
N ALA A 198 -23.28 3.57 -18.14
CA ALA A 198 -24.44 4.42 -18.40
C ALA A 198 -24.86 4.29 -19.88
N SER A 199 -26.04 4.82 -20.21
CA SER A 199 -26.54 4.85 -21.58
C SER A 199 -25.60 5.63 -22.49
N ASN A 200 -25.36 5.13 -23.70
CA ASN A 200 -24.61 5.87 -24.74
C ASN A 200 -25.53 6.79 -25.59
N ASN A 201 -26.84 6.76 -25.36
CA ASN A 201 -27.80 7.52 -26.14
C ASN A 201 -27.79 9.02 -25.82
N ASP A 202 -27.43 9.37 -24.59
CA ASP A 202 -27.34 10.74 -24.12
C ASP A 202 -25.89 11.21 -23.87
N VAL A 203 -25.69 12.51 -23.80
CA VAL A 203 -24.35 13.11 -23.61
C VAL A 203 -23.78 12.75 -22.25
N THR A 204 -24.59 12.83 -21.20
CA THR A 204 -24.17 12.56 -19.82
C THR A 204 -23.71 11.11 -19.64
N GLY A 205 -24.45 10.16 -20.20
CA GLY A 205 -24.07 8.75 -20.14
C GLY A 205 -22.79 8.46 -20.89
N ARG A 206 -22.57 9.08 -22.07
CA ARG A 206 -21.29 8.98 -22.79
C ARG A 206 -20.13 9.55 -21.96
N GLU A 207 -20.33 10.67 -21.25
CA GLU A 207 -19.33 11.24 -20.35
C GLU A 207 -18.93 10.28 -19.21
N LEU A 208 -19.91 9.56 -18.65
CA LEU A 208 -19.65 8.54 -17.64
C LEU A 208 -18.88 7.34 -18.20
N ASN A 209 -19.11 7.00 -19.47
CA ASN A 209 -18.45 5.88 -20.12
C ASN A 209 -17.00 6.19 -20.54
N ARG A 210 -16.67 7.47 -20.81
CA ARG A 210 -15.29 7.92 -21.10
C ARG A 210 -14.47 7.98 -19.81
N ARG A 211 -14.03 6.84 -19.30
CA ARG A 211 -13.34 6.77 -18.01
C ARG A 211 -12.17 5.79 -18.00
N VAL A 212 -11.32 5.96 -17.02
CA VAL A 212 -10.42 4.90 -16.52
C VAL A 212 -10.84 4.60 -15.10
N SER A 213 -11.21 3.34 -14.84
CA SER A 213 -11.53 2.85 -13.50
C SER A 213 -10.26 2.29 -12.86
N LEU A 214 -9.82 2.90 -11.76
CA LEU A 214 -8.70 2.43 -10.95
C LEU A 214 -9.24 1.77 -9.68
N ARG A 215 -8.74 0.58 -9.35
CA ARG A 215 -9.13 -0.16 -8.14
C ARG A 215 -7.91 -0.62 -7.37
N LEU A 216 -7.90 -0.34 -6.06
CA LEU A 216 -6.88 -0.83 -5.14
C LEU A 216 -7.32 -2.15 -4.53
N VAL A 217 -6.50 -3.19 -4.66
CA VAL A 217 -6.75 -4.54 -4.16
C VAL A 217 -5.85 -4.80 -2.97
N LYS A 218 -6.47 -5.07 -1.82
CA LYS A 218 -5.77 -5.52 -0.62
C LYS A 218 -5.50 -7.02 -0.71
N SER A 219 -4.39 -7.45 -0.13
CA SER A 219 -4.21 -8.88 0.17
C SER A 219 -5.44 -9.37 0.93
N ALA A 220 -6.03 -10.50 0.48
CA ALA A 220 -7.03 -11.16 1.29
C ALA A 220 -6.38 -11.51 2.63
N MET A 221 -6.84 -10.89 3.73
CA MET A 221 -6.54 -11.42 5.04
C MET A 221 -7.08 -12.85 5.03
N ASN A 222 -6.20 -13.85 5.13
CA ASN A 222 -6.63 -15.21 5.46
C ASN A 222 -7.45 -15.08 6.74
N LYS A 223 -8.78 -15.10 6.59
CA LYS A 223 -9.66 -15.39 7.71
C LYS A 223 -9.31 -16.81 8.11
N MET A 224 -8.39 -16.97 9.06
CA MET A 224 -8.30 -18.22 9.79
C MET A 224 -9.67 -18.40 10.44
N ALA A 225 -10.40 -19.40 9.94
CA ALA A 225 -11.59 -19.91 10.60
C ALA A 225 -11.14 -20.37 12.00
N TYR A 226 -11.80 -19.80 13.01
CA TYR A 226 -11.78 -20.35 14.36
C TYR A 226 -12.56 -21.65 14.41
#